data_a9841124838b74c13654858da98e176b
#
_entry.id   a9841124838b74c13654858da98e176b
#
_cell.length_a   1.000
_cell.length_b   1.000
_cell.length_c   1.000
_cell.angle_alpha   90.00
_cell.angle_beta   90.00
_cell.angle_gamma   90.00
#
_symmetry.space_group_name_H-M   'P 1'
#
loop_
_entity.id
_entity.type
_entity.pdbx_description
1 polymer ?
#
loop_
_entity_poly.entity_id
_entity_poly.type
_entity_poly.pdbx_seq_one_letter_code
_entity_poly.pdbx_strand_id
1 'polypeptide(L)'
;KKIKSIKEVIVFPYGNKFDGKLSSGFKDFNLILGKSKIDKSFKKFPFNHPLYILYSSGTTGVPKCITHGAGNVLIEHNKEFSLHCNVKSNDKVFYYTTTGWMMWNWLVGALSIGASIYLYDGSPTYPTKDILIKFCAKEKINLFGVSAKYIDFLKKEKLNFKNQKLSNLNTIASTGSPLVKESFEFVYKNIKKDVHLASISGGTDVVGCLVLGNLFSKVYAGEIQGESLGLDVDIYTENGKKVSGNKKGELVIKKPFPTMPIKFWNDK
;
A
#
# COMPACT_ATOMS: atom_id res chain seq x y z
N LYS A 1 12.87 10.60 -29.09
CA LYS A 1 11.75 10.32 -30.02
C LYS A 1 10.53 11.06 -29.52
N LYS A 2 9.85 11.81 -30.39
CA LYS A 2 8.63 12.52 -30.03
C LYS A 2 7.46 11.54 -29.97
N ILE A 3 6.86 11.41 -28.80
CA ILE A 3 5.61 10.65 -28.62
C ILE A 3 4.48 11.58 -29.07
N LYS A 4 3.82 11.23 -30.17
CA LYS A 4 2.79 12.09 -30.81
C LYS A 4 1.57 12.41 -29.94
N SER A 5 1.27 11.57 -28.98
CA SER A 5 0.14 11.75 -28.04
C SER A 5 0.42 12.74 -26.91
N ILE A 6 1.68 13.11 -26.66
CA ILE A 6 2.03 14.08 -25.62
C ILE A 6 1.74 15.49 -26.16
N LYS A 7 0.81 16.19 -25.49
CA LYS A 7 0.44 17.56 -25.82
C LYS A 7 1.30 18.59 -25.10
N GLU A 8 1.64 18.31 -23.84
CA GLU A 8 2.41 19.21 -22.99
C GLU A 8 3.37 18.43 -22.10
N VAL A 9 4.49 19.05 -21.76
CA VAL A 9 5.46 18.52 -20.78
C VAL A 9 5.59 19.55 -19.68
N ILE A 10 5.30 19.12 -18.45
CA ILE A 10 5.42 19.93 -17.25
C ILE A 10 6.65 19.47 -16.50
N VAL A 11 7.55 20.39 -16.21
CA VAL A 11 8.78 20.12 -15.46
C VAL A 11 8.56 20.52 -14.02
N PHE A 12 8.69 19.56 -13.12
CA PHE A 12 8.68 19.77 -11.69
C PHE A 12 10.13 19.79 -11.17
N PRO A 13 10.61 20.91 -10.60
CA PRO A 13 11.96 20.97 -10.05
C PRO A 13 12.04 20.11 -8.79
N TYR A 14 12.93 19.13 -8.79
CA TYR A 14 13.23 18.30 -7.62
C TYR A 14 14.44 18.87 -6.87
N GLY A 15 14.26 19.21 -5.61
CA GLY A 15 15.31 19.82 -4.79
C GLY A 15 15.39 21.35 -4.96
N ASN A 16 16.57 21.86 -5.23
CA ASN A 16 16.80 23.30 -5.39
C ASN A 16 16.15 23.87 -6.64
N LYS A 17 15.96 25.19 -6.68
CA LYS A 17 15.35 25.87 -7.82
C LYS A 17 16.01 25.43 -9.14
N PHE A 18 15.17 25.17 -10.14
CA PHE A 18 15.65 24.92 -11.48
C PHE A 18 16.22 26.22 -12.06
N ASP A 19 17.54 26.28 -12.20
CA ASP A 19 18.25 27.48 -12.69
C ASP A 19 18.41 27.48 -14.24
N GLY A 20 17.94 26.42 -14.90
CA GLY A 20 18.02 26.28 -16.34
C GLY A 20 16.86 26.92 -17.11
N LYS A 21 17.10 27.40 -18.32
CA LYS A 21 16.02 27.73 -19.25
C LYS A 21 15.35 26.44 -19.72
N LEU A 22 14.04 26.34 -19.51
CA LEU A 22 13.26 25.25 -20.08
C LEU A 22 13.30 25.32 -21.62
N SER A 23 13.50 24.19 -22.27
CA SER A 23 13.39 24.07 -23.72
C SER A 23 12.00 24.48 -24.21
N SER A 24 11.91 24.99 -25.43
CA SER A 24 10.61 25.35 -26.05
C SER A 24 9.62 24.18 -25.95
N GLY A 25 8.41 24.46 -25.47
CA GLY A 25 7.34 23.47 -25.28
C GLY A 25 7.29 22.77 -23.90
N PHE A 26 8.19 23.16 -22.99
CA PHE A 26 8.14 22.72 -21.59
C PHE A 26 7.56 23.83 -20.71
N LYS A 27 6.75 23.46 -19.72
CA LYS A 27 6.16 24.39 -18.75
C LYS A 27 6.72 24.13 -17.35
N ASP A 28 7.03 25.19 -16.63
CA ASP A 28 7.41 25.09 -15.21
C ASP A 28 6.17 24.86 -14.37
N PHE A 29 6.21 23.83 -13.53
CA PHE A 29 5.12 23.48 -12.62
C PHE A 29 4.74 24.63 -11.68
N ASN A 30 5.73 25.34 -11.13
CA ASN A 30 5.49 26.44 -10.19
C ASN A 30 4.76 27.63 -10.83
N LEU A 31 4.99 27.87 -12.12
CA LEU A 31 4.29 28.92 -12.87
C LEU A 31 2.82 28.56 -13.16
N ILE A 32 2.48 27.27 -13.14
CA ILE A 32 1.12 26.79 -13.39
C ILE A 32 0.28 26.85 -12.11
N LEU A 33 0.87 26.51 -10.95
CA LEU A 33 0.17 26.40 -9.66
C LEU A 33 -0.56 27.69 -9.25
N GLY A 34 -0.01 28.86 -9.52
CA GLY A 34 -0.59 30.15 -9.11
C GLY A 34 -1.74 30.67 -9.99
N LYS A 35 -2.02 30.02 -11.13
CA LYS A 35 -2.95 30.53 -12.14
C LYS A 35 -4.28 29.78 -12.24
N SER A 36 -4.41 28.63 -11.59
CA SER A 36 -5.58 27.78 -11.71
C SER A 36 -6.64 28.13 -10.67
N LYS A 37 -7.88 28.33 -11.12
CA LYS A 37 -9.04 28.36 -10.20
C LYS A 37 -9.27 26.93 -9.67
N ILE A 38 -9.56 26.82 -8.37
CA ILE A 38 -9.93 25.53 -7.78
C ILE A 38 -11.30 25.13 -8.35
N ASP A 39 -11.31 24.09 -9.16
CA ASP A 39 -12.55 23.43 -9.57
C ASP A 39 -12.91 22.39 -8.50
N LYS A 40 -14.06 22.59 -7.87
CA LYS A 40 -14.63 21.68 -6.87
C LYS A 40 -15.67 20.73 -7.46
N SER A 41 -15.86 20.73 -8.77
CA SER A 41 -16.75 19.80 -9.44
C SER A 41 -16.05 18.45 -9.62
N PHE A 42 -16.70 17.40 -9.16
CA PHE A 42 -16.23 16.03 -9.33
C PHE A 42 -17.11 15.30 -10.34
N LYS A 43 -16.51 14.87 -11.44
CA LYS A 43 -17.20 14.09 -12.44
C LYS A 43 -17.58 12.72 -11.88
N LYS A 44 -18.84 12.33 -12.05
CA LYS A 44 -19.33 11.00 -11.68
C LYS A 44 -18.99 10.00 -12.78
N PHE A 45 -18.60 8.81 -12.37
CA PHE A 45 -18.25 7.70 -13.26
C PHE A 45 -19.06 6.45 -12.92
N PRO A 46 -19.34 5.55 -13.88
CA PRO A 46 -19.88 4.23 -13.61
C PRO A 46 -18.98 3.42 -12.66
N PHE A 47 -19.57 2.47 -11.94
CA PHE A 47 -18.85 1.61 -11.00
C PHE A 47 -17.63 0.94 -11.60
N ASN A 48 -17.75 0.35 -12.78
CA ASN A 48 -16.68 -0.33 -13.51
C ASN A 48 -15.85 0.61 -14.41
N HIS A 49 -15.86 1.92 -14.15
CA HIS A 49 -14.98 2.83 -14.88
C HIS A 49 -13.52 2.49 -14.57
N PRO A 50 -12.64 2.33 -15.59
CA PRO A 50 -11.23 2.05 -15.37
C PRO A 50 -10.58 3.12 -14.49
N LEU A 51 -9.94 2.70 -13.41
CA LEU A 51 -9.20 3.58 -12.49
C LEU A 51 -7.70 3.38 -12.62
N TYR A 52 -7.24 2.15 -12.53
CA TYR A 52 -5.82 1.79 -12.57
C TYR A 52 -5.54 0.77 -13.65
N ILE A 53 -4.38 0.90 -14.30
CA ILE A 53 -3.75 -0.16 -15.08
C ILE A 53 -2.45 -0.48 -14.35
N LEU A 54 -2.42 -1.65 -13.72
CA LEU A 54 -1.29 -2.11 -12.91
C LEU A 54 -0.56 -3.25 -13.62
N TYR A 55 0.74 -3.33 -13.40
CA TYR A 55 1.58 -4.34 -14.01
C TYR A 55 1.89 -5.44 -13.00
N SER A 56 1.60 -6.68 -13.36
CA SER A 56 2.12 -7.84 -12.62
C SER A 56 3.36 -8.37 -13.33
N SER A 57 4.45 -8.57 -12.58
CA SER A 57 5.60 -9.31 -13.06
C SER A 57 5.25 -10.80 -13.06
N GLY A 58 4.50 -11.26 -14.07
CA GLY A 58 4.14 -12.67 -14.17
C GLY A 58 5.36 -13.59 -14.13
N THR A 59 5.24 -14.72 -13.44
CA THR A 59 6.29 -15.73 -13.32
C THR A 59 6.68 -16.38 -14.66
N THR A 60 5.92 -16.13 -15.72
CA THR A 60 5.99 -16.88 -16.99
C THR A 60 6.12 -16.03 -18.24
N GLY A 61 6.48 -14.75 -18.17
CA GLY A 61 6.62 -13.96 -19.38
C GLY A 61 6.47 -12.45 -19.26
N VAL A 62 5.93 -11.82 -20.29
CA VAL A 62 5.71 -10.37 -20.35
C VAL A 62 4.76 -9.93 -19.24
N PRO A 63 5.04 -8.82 -18.52
CA PRO A 63 4.14 -8.30 -17.49
C PRO A 63 2.72 -8.11 -17.99
N LYS A 64 1.74 -8.59 -17.24
CA LYS A 64 0.32 -8.39 -17.56
C LYS A 64 -0.11 -7.01 -17.12
N CYS A 65 -0.88 -6.33 -17.97
CA CYS A 65 -1.46 -5.02 -17.67
C CYS A 65 -2.90 -5.22 -17.18
N ILE A 66 -3.10 -5.17 -15.88
CA ILE A 66 -4.38 -5.47 -15.23
C ILE A 66 -5.16 -4.17 -15.02
N THR A 67 -6.37 -4.09 -15.55
CA THR A 67 -7.25 -2.92 -15.41
C THR A 67 -8.22 -3.12 -14.26
N HIS A 68 -8.21 -2.21 -13.29
CA HIS A 68 -9.09 -2.20 -12.12
C HIS A 68 -10.12 -1.08 -12.19
N GLY A 69 -11.33 -1.34 -11.67
CA GLY A 69 -12.46 -0.41 -11.67
C GLY A 69 -12.48 0.53 -10.48
N ALA A 70 -13.05 1.71 -10.69
CA ALA A 70 -13.10 2.76 -9.66
C ALA A 70 -13.94 2.35 -8.44
N GLY A 71 -15.15 1.84 -8.64
CA GLY A 71 -16.01 1.41 -7.55
C GLY A 71 -15.50 0.18 -6.82
N ASN A 72 -14.93 -0.76 -7.57
CA ASN A 72 -14.32 -1.97 -7.05
C ASN A 72 -13.19 -1.65 -6.06
N VAL A 73 -12.22 -0.83 -6.50
CA VAL A 73 -11.07 -0.42 -5.67
C VAL A 73 -11.52 0.38 -4.46
N LEU A 74 -12.51 1.26 -4.63
CA LEU A 74 -13.04 2.07 -3.53
C LEU A 74 -13.62 1.20 -2.42
N ILE A 75 -14.41 0.18 -2.75
CA ILE A 75 -14.99 -0.74 -1.78
C ILE A 75 -13.89 -1.53 -1.07
N GLU A 76 -12.93 -2.06 -1.83
CA GLU A 76 -11.85 -2.88 -1.30
C GLU A 76 -11.02 -2.10 -0.28
N HIS A 77 -10.51 -0.93 -0.67
CA HIS A 77 -9.68 -0.12 0.21
C HIS A 77 -10.45 0.38 1.43
N ASN A 78 -11.71 0.81 1.27
CA ASN A 78 -12.54 1.21 2.40
C ASN A 78 -12.73 0.07 3.41
N LYS A 79 -13.01 -1.13 2.93
CA LYS A 79 -13.14 -2.33 3.75
C LYS A 79 -11.84 -2.62 4.51
N GLU A 80 -10.70 -2.62 3.82
CA GLU A 80 -9.41 -2.94 4.43
C GLU A 80 -8.99 -1.91 5.47
N PHE A 81 -9.08 -0.62 5.14
CA PHE A 81 -8.72 0.43 6.10
C PHE A 81 -9.65 0.46 7.30
N SER A 82 -10.96 0.44 7.07
CA SER A 82 -11.93 0.62 8.17
C SER A 82 -12.08 -0.63 9.02
N LEU A 83 -12.21 -1.81 8.40
CA LEU A 83 -12.60 -3.03 9.11
C LEU A 83 -11.40 -3.89 9.52
N HIS A 84 -10.31 -3.85 8.75
CA HIS A 84 -9.11 -4.65 9.06
C HIS A 84 -8.03 -3.86 9.78
N CYS A 85 -7.85 -2.58 9.43
CA CYS A 85 -6.80 -1.73 9.99
C CYS A 85 -7.30 -0.73 11.04
N ASN A 86 -8.62 -0.64 11.28
CA ASN A 86 -9.25 0.30 12.21
C ASN A 86 -8.92 1.77 11.94
N VAL A 87 -8.69 2.12 10.69
CA VAL A 87 -8.43 3.50 10.29
C VAL A 87 -9.74 4.26 10.24
N LYS A 88 -9.74 5.46 10.79
CA LYS A 88 -10.91 6.36 10.89
C LYS A 88 -10.66 7.66 10.15
N SER A 89 -11.73 8.42 9.94
CA SER A 89 -11.63 9.79 9.46
C SER A 89 -10.69 10.60 10.37
N ASN A 90 -9.84 11.39 9.75
CA ASN A 90 -8.78 12.20 10.37
C ASN A 90 -7.56 11.41 10.89
N ASP A 91 -7.53 10.08 10.81
CA ASP A 91 -6.32 9.32 11.08
C ASP A 91 -5.23 9.64 10.06
N LYS A 92 -3.99 9.45 10.49
CA LYS A 92 -2.79 9.70 9.71
C LYS A 92 -2.19 8.38 9.26
N VAL A 93 -2.20 8.15 7.96
CA VAL A 93 -1.73 6.91 7.33
C VAL A 93 -0.42 7.18 6.61
N PHE A 94 0.58 6.39 6.92
CA PHE A 94 1.87 6.42 6.27
C PHE A 94 2.25 5.02 5.80
N TYR A 95 2.51 4.85 4.52
CA TYR A 95 3.09 3.63 3.96
C TYR A 95 4.38 3.97 3.23
N TYR A 96 5.51 3.38 3.64
CA TYR A 96 6.76 3.55 2.94
C TYR A 96 6.74 2.74 1.65
N THR A 97 6.49 3.40 0.54
CA THR A 97 6.32 2.79 -0.78
C THR A 97 6.80 3.72 -1.89
N THR A 98 7.07 3.17 -3.06
CA THR A 98 7.25 3.93 -4.29
C THR A 98 5.95 4.01 -5.07
N THR A 99 5.83 4.98 -5.96
CA THR A 99 4.65 5.12 -6.85
C THR A 99 4.51 3.97 -7.86
N GLY A 100 5.56 3.19 -8.07
CA GLY A 100 5.54 2.01 -8.94
C GLY A 100 5.12 0.72 -8.26
N TRP A 101 4.88 0.72 -6.96
CA TRP A 101 4.40 -0.45 -6.21
C TRP A 101 2.91 -0.31 -5.88
N MET A 102 2.16 -1.41 -5.96
CA MET A 102 0.71 -1.43 -5.70
C MET A 102 0.32 -0.82 -4.35
N MET A 103 1.20 -0.87 -3.35
CA MET A 103 0.94 -0.26 -2.05
C MET A 103 0.81 1.26 -2.08
N TRP A 104 1.28 1.93 -3.14
CA TRP A 104 0.95 3.34 -3.39
C TRP A 104 -0.55 3.53 -3.64
N ASN A 105 -1.13 2.69 -4.48
CA ASN A 105 -2.56 2.73 -4.79
C ASN A 105 -3.39 2.46 -3.53
N TRP A 106 -2.93 1.51 -2.71
CA TRP A 106 -3.54 1.22 -1.41
C TRP A 106 -3.47 2.44 -0.48
N LEU A 107 -2.29 3.06 -0.30
CA LEU A 107 -2.13 4.26 0.53
C LEU A 107 -3.07 5.39 0.09
N VAL A 108 -3.16 5.67 -1.22
CA VAL A 108 -4.07 6.69 -1.78
C VAL A 108 -5.53 6.38 -1.44
N GLY A 109 -5.89 5.10 -1.39
CA GLY A 109 -7.24 4.65 -1.00
C GLY A 109 -7.67 5.13 0.39
N ALA A 110 -6.75 5.39 1.31
CA ALA A 110 -7.07 5.91 2.65
C ALA A 110 -7.76 7.29 2.63
N LEU A 111 -7.57 8.06 1.57
CA LEU A 111 -8.25 9.35 1.40
C LEU A 111 -9.78 9.19 1.33
N SER A 112 -10.27 8.05 0.84
CA SER A 112 -11.70 7.81 0.67
C SER A 112 -12.47 7.67 1.99
N ILE A 113 -11.79 7.34 3.07
CA ILE A 113 -12.37 7.28 4.42
C ILE A 113 -12.12 8.56 5.24
N GLY A 114 -11.57 9.61 4.61
CA GLY A 114 -11.27 10.88 5.26
C GLY A 114 -9.98 10.87 6.09
N ALA A 115 -9.11 9.89 5.90
CA ALA A 115 -7.79 9.87 6.50
C ALA A 115 -6.82 10.81 5.76
N SER A 116 -5.77 11.26 6.45
CA SER A 116 -4.66 11.99 5.86
C SER A 116 -3.54 11.03 5.49
N ILE A 117 -3.07 11.07 4.25
CA ILE A 117 -1.89 10.30 3.84
C ILE A 117 -0.61 11.11 4.03
N TYR A 118 0.42 10.44 4.51
CA TYR A 118 1.75 11.03 4.70
C TYR A 118 2.71 10.44 3.67
N LEU A 119 3.43 11.32 3.01
CA LEU A 119 4.39 10.96 1.97
C LEU A 119 5.81 11.21 2.47
N TYR A 120 6.70 10.30 2.18
CA TYR A 120 8.10 10.40 2.53
C TYR A 120 8.95 10.13 1.29
N ASP A 121 9.65 11.15 0.84
CA ASP A 121 10.59 11.08 -0.28
C ASP A 121 12.01 11.08 0.26
N GLY A 122 12.58 9.90 0.39
CA GLY A 122 13.91 9.72 0.94
C GLY A 122 14.26 8.27 1.25
N SER A 123 15.49 8.05 1.66
CA SER A 123 15.96 6.74 2.10
C SER A 123 15.33 6.35 3.44
N PRO A 124 14.92 5.08 3.62
CA PRO A 124 14.35 4.61 4.89
C PRO A 124 15.41 4.47 5.99
N THR A 125 16.68 4.63 5.65
CA THR A 125 17.81 4.40 6.55
C THR A 125 18.81 5.55 6.61
N TYR A 126 18.54 6.67 5.96
CA TYR A 126 19.36 7.88 5.95
C TYR A 126 18.48 9.11 6.28
N PRO A 127 18.98 10.08 7.05
CA PRO A 127 20.33 10.20 7.66
C PRO A 127 20.55 9.27 8.85
N THR A 128 19.51 8.66 9.41
CA THR A 128 19.61 7.72 10.53
C THR A 128 18.78 6.46 10.26
N LYS A 129 19.24 5.31 10.78
CA LYS A 129 18.59 4.01 10.58
C LYS A 129 17.15 3.91 11.10
N ASP A 130 16.77 4.82 11.98
CA ASP A 130 15.47 4.89 12.66
C ASP A 130 14.55 6.01 12.12
N ILE A 131 14.92 6.62 10.99
CA ILE A 131 14.25 7.81 10.46
C ILE A 131 12.75 7.63 10.25
N LEU A 132 12.29 6.46 9.77
CA LEU A 132 10.85 6.26 9.55
C LEU A 132 10.08 6.14 10.87
N ILE A 133 10.66 5.52 11.89
CA ILE A 133 10.02 5.45 13.23
C ILE A 133 9.99 6.84 13.88
N LYS A 134 11.06 7.63 13.75
CA LYS A 134 11.08 9.03 14.18
C LYS A 134 10.04 9.86 13.45
N PHE A 135 9.86 9.62 12.15
CA PHE A 135 8.83 10.27 11.36
C PHE A 135 7.43 9.90 11.88
N CYS A 136 7.16 8.63 12.16
CA CYS A 136 5.91 8.19 12.76
C CYS A 136 5.62 8.87 14.10
N ALA A 137 6.63 9.00 14.96
CA ALA A 137 6.50 9.67 16.24
C ALA A 137 6.24 11.18 16.10
N LYS A 138 7.01 11.86 15.23
CA LYS A 138 6.91 13.29 14.98
C LYS A 138 5.54 13.66 14.41
N GLU A 139 5.11 12.95 13.39
CA GLU A 139 3.86 13.24 12.68
C GLU A 139 2.63 12.63 13.36
N LYS A 140 2.81 11.87 14.45
CA LYS A 140 1.72 11.18 15.19
C LYS A 140 0.92 10.26 14.28
N ILE A 141 1.61 9.41 13.53
CA ILE A 141 1.02 8.46 12.59
C ILE A 141 0.17 7.41 13.33
N ASN A 142 -1.01 7.09 12.79
CA ASN A 142 -1.92 6.09 13.33
C ASN A 142 -1.69 4.71 12.70
N LEU A 143 -1.48 4.66 11.38
CA LEU A 143 -1.11 3.45 10.68
C LEU A 143 0.25 3.64 9.97
N PHE A 144 1.19 2.75 10.28
CA PHE A 144 2.50 2.67 9.62
C PHE A 144 2.60 1.41 8.79
N GLY A 145 2.73 1.57 7.48
CA GLY A 145 2.94 0.48 6.53
C GLY A 145 4.38 0.40 6.04
N VAL A 146 4.94 -0.81 6.00
CA VAL A 146 6.33 -1.03 5.62
C VAL A 146 6.57 -2.46 5.16
N SER A 147 7.65 -2.71 4.42
CA SER A 147 8.03 -4.08 4.04
C SER A 147 8.55 -4.88 5.24
N ALA A 148 8.34 -6.20 5.22
CA ALA A 148 8.92 -7.11 6.21
C ALA A 148 10.45 -6.99 6.26
N LYS A 149 11.11 -6.74 5.11
CA LYS A 149 12.56 -6.51 5.03
C LYS A 149 13.03 -5.31 5.86
N TYR A 150 12.22 -4.25 5.96
CA TYR A 150 12.57 -3.10 6.79
C TYR A 150 12.50 -3.44 8.28
N ILE A 151 11.50 -4.19 8.72
CA ILE A 151 11.41 -4.67 10.12
C ILE A 151 12.61 -5.58 10.44
N ASP A 152 12.96 -6.48 9.53
CA ASP A 152 14.16 -7.31 9.66
C ASP A 152 15.46 -6.50 9.73
N PHE A 153 15.56 -5.44 8.95
CA PHE A 153 16.67 -4.51 9.01
C PHE A 153 16.79 -3.87 10.40
N LEU A 154 15.68 -3.31 10.93
CA LEU A 154 15.66 -2.70 12.28
C LEU A 154 16.09 -3.72 13.36
N LYS A 155 15.63 -4.97 13.23
CA LYS A 155 15.98 -6.08 14.12
C LYS A 155 17.47 -6.41 14.07
N LYS A 156 18.04 -6.55 12.87
CA LYS A 156 19.46 -6.82 12.64
C LYS A 156 20.36 -5.72 13.21
N GLU A 157 19.92 -4.48 13.09
CA GLU A 157 20.60 -3.31 13.64
C GLU A 157 20.40 -3.15 15.15
N LYS A 158 19.64 -4.07 15.78
CA LYS A 158 19.35 -4.08 17.24
C LYS A 158 18.79 -2.78 17.77
N LEU A 159 17.98 -2.08 16.95
CA LEU A 159 17.42 -0.78 17.31
C LEU A 159 16.34 -0.94 18.38
N ASN A 160 16.16 0.10 19.20
CA ASN A 160 15.17 0.13 20.28
C ASN A 160 14.44 1.47 20.26
N PHE A 161 13.12 1.41 20.27
CA PHE A 161 12.25 2.58 20.10
C PHE A 161 11.34 2.84 21.33
N LYS A 162 11.59 2.18 22.45
CA LYS A 162 10.77 2.33 23.68
C LYS A 162 10.63 3.78 24.16
N ASN A 163 11.63 4.62 23.86
CA ASN A 163 11.63 6.03 24.23
C ASN A 163 10.97 6.94 23.18
N GLN A 164 10.50 6.37 22.06
CA GLN A 164 9.79 7.14 21.03
C GLN A 164 8.31 7.32 21.43
N LYS A 165 7.79 8.52 21.20
CA LYS A 165 6.38 8.85 21.48
C LYS A 165 5.45 8.30 20.39
N LEU A 166 5.17 7.00 20.43
CA LEU A 166 4.33 6.28 19.46
C LEU A 166 2.88 6.05 19.96
N SER A 167 2.38 6.91 20.86
CA SER A 167 1.04 6.75 21.45
C SER A 167 -0.09 6.69 20.40
N ASN A 168 0.06 7.39 19.29
CA ASN A 168 -0.93 7.43 18.22
C ASN A 168 -0.85 6.20 17.27
N LEU A 169 0.26 5.47 17.27
CA LEU A 169 0.46 4.35 16.37
C LEU A 169 -0.38 3.15 16.79
N ASN A 170 -1.47 2.90 16.09
CA ASN A 170 -2.42 1.82 16.39
C ASN A 170 -2.14 0.56 15.59
N THR A 171 -1.70 0.72 14.34
CA THR A 171 -1.46 -0.41 13.43
C THR A 171 -0.10 -0.29 12.73
N ILE A 172 0.63 -1.39 12.68
CA ILE A 172 1.77 -1.59 11.78
C ILE A 172 1.35 -2.63 10.75
N ALA A 173 1.35 -2.26 9.47
CA ALA A 173 1.05 -3.16 8.36
C ALA A 173 2.35 -3.57 7.65
N SER A 174 2.54 -4.87 7.41
CA SER A 174 3.76 -5.39 6.81
C SER A 174 3.47 -6.37 5.67
N THR A 175 4.08 -6.14 4.50
CA THR A 175 3.95 -7.01 3.32
C THR A 175 5.22 -7.05 2.47
N GLY A 176 5.13 -7.64 1.27
CA GLY A 176 6.22 -7.79 0.32
C GLY A 176 7.08 -9.04 0.53
N SER A 177 7.01 -9.64 1.70
CA SER A 177 7.50 -10.99 2.03
C SER A 177 6.89 -11.43 3.36
N PRO A 178 6.89 -12.73 3.68
CA PRO A 178 6.43 -13.20 4.99
C PRO A 178 7.17 -12.51 6.14
N LEU A 179 6.42 -12.07 7.15
CA LEU A 179 6.99 -11.57 8.38
C LEU A 179 7.27 -12.75 9.30
N VAL A 180 8.54 -12.99 9.61
CA VAL A 180 8.94 -14.13 10.43
C VAL A 180 8.66 -13.90 11.92
N LYS A 181 8.52 -14.98 12.68
CA LYS A 181 8.17 -14.97 14.11
C LYS A 181 9.04 -13.99 14.93
N GLU A 182 10.34 -14.02 14.72
CA GLU A 182 11.29 -13.19 15.45
C GLU A 182 11.10 -11.68 15.16
N SER A 183 10.52 -11.35 14.02
CA SER A 183 10.20 -9.96 13.66
C SER A 183 8.93 -9.47 14.33
N PHE A 184 7.95 -10.34 14.58
CA PHE A 184 6.82 -10.04 15.48
C PHE A 184 7.30 -9.75 16.91
N GLU A 185 8.11 -10.63 17.46
CA GLU A 185 8.68 -10.48 18.80
C GLU A 185 9.49 -9.18 18.93
N PHE A 186 10.28 -8.85 17.89
CA PHE A 186 11.02 -7.59 17.84
C PHE A 186 10.11 -6.38 17.90
N VAL A 187 9.03 -6.34 17.09
CA VAL A 187 8.08 -5.21 17.08
C VAL A 187 7.49 -5.00 18.47
N TYR A 188 6.95 -6.04 19.10
CA TYR A 188 6.33 -5.93 20.42
C TYR A 188 7.32 -5.60 21.54
N LYS A 189 8.54 -6.10 21.44
CA LYS A 189 9.58 -5.84 22.44
C LYS A 189 10.25 -4.49 22.28
N ASN A 190 10.48 -4.03 21.05
CA ASN A 190 11.39 -2.91 20.76
C ASN A 190 10.72 -1.70 20.14
N ILE A 191 9.55 -1.84 19.50
CA ILE A 191 8.84 -0.72 18.86
C ILE A 191 7.64 -0.31 19.72
N LYS A 192 6.60 -1.16 19.81
CA LYS A 192 5.40 -0.85 20.59
C LYS A 192 4.67 -2.12 21.02
N LYS A 193 4.43 -2.24 22.33
CA LYS A 193 3.84 -3.44 22.96
C LYS A 193 2.35 -3.64 22.60
N ASP A 194 1.61 -2.57 22.46
CA ASP A 194 0.14 -2.54 22.31
C ASP A 194 -0.29 -2.11 20.90
N VAL A 195 0.46 -2.48 19.87
CA VAL A 195 0.16 -2.19 18.48
C VAL A 195 -0.49 -3.40 17.80
N HIS A 196 -1.47 -3.15 16.92
CA HIS A 196 -1.95 -4.18 16.01
C HIS A 196 -0.90 -4.40 14.90
N LEU A 197 -0.21 -5.54 14.93
CA LEU A 197 0.77 -5.90 13.91
C LEU A 197 0.10 -6.80 12.86
N ALA A 198 -0.28 -6.20 11.74
CA ALA A 198 -0.92 -6.86 10.62
C ALA A 198 0.13 -7.31 9.59
N SER A 199 0.43 -8.61 9.56
CA SER A 199 1.09 -9.21 8.40
C SER A 199 0.07 -9.35 7.27
N ILE A 200 0.44 -8.97 6.04
CA ILE A 200 -0.48 -8.85 4.92
C ILE A 200 0.09 -9.63 3.73
N SER A 201 -0.78 -10.38 3.05
CA SER A 201 -0.49 -10.96 1.74
C SER A 201 -1.61 -10.62 0.77
N GLY A 202 -1.23 -10.07 -0.36
CA GLY A 202 -2.12 -9.64 -1.43
C GLY A 202 -1.37 -9.47 -2.73
N GLY A 203 -1.98 -8.80 -3.68
CA GLY A 203 -1.34 -8.65 -4.99
C GLY A 203 -1.94 -7.59 -5.88
N THR A 204 -1.21 -7.35 -6.96
CA THR A 204 -1.63 -6.46 -8.05
C THR A 204 -2.93 -6.95 -8.69
N ASP A 205 -3.18 -8.25 -8.66
CA ASP A 205 -4.36 -8.89 -9.27
C ASP A 205 -5.66 -8.48 -8.60
N VAL A 206 -5.62 -8.15 -7.30
CA VAL A 206 -6.80 -7.73 -6.52
C VAL A 206 -6.70 -6.28 -6.07
N VAL A 207 -5.58 -5.62 -6.31
CA VAL A 207 -5.24 -4.27 -5.83
C VAL A 207 -5.51 -4.10 -4.32
N GLY A 208 -5.35 -5.16 -3.57
CA GLY A 208 -5.65 -5.29 -2.16
C GLY A 208 -5.07 -6.56 -1.55
N CYS A 209 -5.62 -7.01 -0.45
CA CYS A 209 -5.15 -8.14 0.33
C CYS A 209 -6.08 -9.35 0.20
N LEU A 210 -5.51 -10.54 0.04
CA LEU A 210 -6.22 -11.81 0.11
C LEU A 210 -6.39 -12.23 1.58
N VAL A 211 -5.33 -12.06 2.34
CA VAL A 211 -5.27 -12.36 3.78
C VAL A 211 -4.52 -11.25 4.48
N LEU A 212 -5.00 -10.82 5.64
CA LEU A 212 -4.44 -9.69 6.37
C LEU A 212 -4.82 -9.73 7.86
N GLY A 213 -4.48 -8.68 8.58
CA GLY A 213 -4.88 -8.49 9.97
C GLY A 213 -6.38 -8.33 10.14
N ASN A 214 -6.88 -8.57 11.33
CA ASN A 214 -8.23 -8.22 11.74
C ASN A 214 -8.27 -7.84 13.23
N LEU A 215 -9.33 -7.14 13.63
CA LEU A 215 -9.45 -6.58 14.97
C LEU A 215 -10.08 -7.55 16.00
N PHE A 216 -10.54 -8.70 15.56
CA PHE A 216 -11.35 -9.62 16.38
C PHE A 216 -10.57 -10.86 16.84
N SER A 217 -9.47 -11.19 16.15
CA SER A 217 -8.65 -12.35 16.48
C SER A 217 -7.31 -11.95 17.10
N LYS A 218 -6.70 -12.89 17.81
CA LYS A 218 -5.35 -12.73 18.35
C LYS A 218 -4.32 -12.69 17.23
N VAL A 219 -3.24 -11.94 17.44
CA VAL A 219 -2.05 -11.98 16.58
C VAL A 219 -1.15 -13.10 17.07
N TYR A 220 -0.87 -14.07 16.20
CA TYR A 220 0.12 -15.12 16.45
C TYR A 220 1.39 -14.81 15.66
N ALA A 221 2.54 -14.93 16.34
CA ALA A 221 3.83 -14.59 15.74
C ALA A 221 4.17 -15.55 14.58
N GLY A 222 4.40 -14.99 13.40
CA GLY A 222 4.69 -15.73 12.16
C GLY A 222 3.46 -16.09 11.33
N GLU A 223 2.25 -15.70 11.76
CA GLU A 223 1.00 -15.99 11.06
C GLU A 223 0.33 -14.71 10.54
N ILE A 224 -0.51 -14.88 9.51
CA ILE A 224 -1.48 -13.86 9.08
C ILE A 224 -2.82 -14.19 9.74
N GLN A 225 -3.50 -13.19 10.29
CA GLN A 225 -4.67 -13.40 11.15
C GLN A 225 -5.88 -14.01 10.45
N GLY A 226 -6.08 -13.74 9.17
CA GLY A 226 -7.21 -14.32 8.46
C GLY A 226 -7.48 -13.75 7.08
N GLU A 227 -8.59 -14.18 6.52
CA GLU A 227 -9.05 -13.82 5.19
C GLU A 227 -9.51 -12.37 5.13
N SER A 228 -9.35 -11.76 3.97
CA SER A 228 -9.92 -10.45 3.67
C SER A 228 -11.44 -10.57 3.55
N LEU A 229 -12.18 -9.72 4.26
CA LEU A 229 -13.64 -9.72 4.23
C LEU A 229 -14.17 -9.58 2.79
N GLY A 230 -15.15 -10.40 2.45
CA GLY A 230 -15.74 -10.44 1.11
C GLY A 230 -14.98 -11.29 0.09
N LEU A 231 -13.87 -11.90 0.48
CA LEU A 231 -13.14 -12.89 -0.33
C LEU A 231 -13.33 -14.29 0.26
N ASP A 232 -13.69 -15.24 -0.59
CA ASP A 232 -13.75 -16.68 -0.22
C ASP A 232 -12.41 -17.33 -0.56
N VAL A 233 -11.45 -17.20 0.37
CA VAL A 233 -10.07 -17.65 0.19
C VAL A 233 -9.88 -19.04 0.77
N ASP A 234 -9.03 -19.85 0.13
CA ASP A 234 -8.69 -21.18 0.62
C ASP A 234 -7.31 -21.61 0.10
N ILE A 235 -6.81 -22.74 0.58
CA ILE A 235 -5.54 -23.31 0.16
C ILE A 235 -5.77 -24.63 -0.59
N TYR A 236 -5.22 -24.73 -1.79
CA TYR A 236 -5.39 -25.88 -2.66
C TYR A 236 -4.05 -26.47 -3.06
N THR A 237 -4.04 -27.78 -3.27
CA THR A 237 -2.90 -28.48 -3.91
C THR A 237 -2.87 -28.16 -5.40
N GLU A 238 -1.75 -28.43 -6.06
CA GLU A 238 -1.61 -28.32 -7.52
C GLU A 238 -2.68 -29.12 -8.30
N ASN A 239 -3.20 -30.18 -7.71
CA ASN A 239 -4.26 -31.02 -8.30
C ASN A 239 -5.68 -30.50 -7.97
N GLY A 240 -5.82 -29.26 -7.51
CA GLY A 240 -7.10 -28.62 -7.25
C GLY A 240 -7.88 -29.20 -6.06
N LYS A 241 -7.23 -29.88 -5.12
CA LYS A 241 -7.86 -30.39 -3.89
C LYS A 241 -7.58 -29.45 -2.72
N LYS A 242 -8.61 -29.18 -1.91
CA LYS A 242 -8.46 -28.38 -0.68
C LYS A 242 -7.42 -29.01 0.24
N VAL A 243 -6.51 -28.19 0.75
CA VAL A 243 -5.51 -28.59 1.72
C VAL A 243 -6.14 -28.60 3.11
N SER A 244 -5.85 -29.62 3.89
CA SER A 244 -6.24 -29.72 5.30
C SER A 244 -5.00 -29.82 6.20
N GLY A 245 -5.09 -29.20 7.40
CA GLY A 245 -3.99 -29.16 8.38
C GLY A 245 -2.80 -28.31 7.91
N ASN A 246 -1.62 -28.55 8.51
CA ASN A 246 -0.40 -27.74 8.27
C ASN A 246 0.36 -28.18 6.99
N LYS A 247 -0.33 -28.27 5.87
CA LYS A 247 0.28 -28.59 4.57
C LYS A 247 0.39 -27.35 3.70
N LYS A 248 1.42 -27.30 2.88
CA LYS A 248 1.61 -26.22 1.89
C LYS A 248 0.66 -26.40 0.72
N GLY A 249 0.22 -25.30 0.13
CA GLY A 249 -0.58 -25.24 -1.08
C GLY A 249 -0.63 -23.82 -1.62
N GLU A 250 -1.38 -23.67 -2.72
CA GLU A 250 -1.62 -22.39 -3.38
C GLU A 250 -2.81 -21.66 -2.73
N LEU A 251 -2.64 -20.37 -2.47
CA LEU A 251 -3.73 -19.51 -2.00
C LEU A 251 -4.65 -19.19 -3.16
N VAL A 252 -5.91 -19.55 -3.07
CA VAL A 252 -6.89 -19.38 -4.14
C VAL A 252 -8.11 -18.60 -3.66
N ILE A 253 -8.73 -17.83 -4.56
CA ILE A 253 -10.03 -17.19 -4.34
C ILE A 253 -11.07 -18.01 -5.11
N LYS A 254 -12.07 -18.54 -4.42
CA LYS A 254 -13.03 -19.51 -4.97
C LYS A 254 -14.25 -18.87 -5.62
N LYS A 255 -14.57 -17.64 -5.28
CA LYS A 255 -15.78 -16.95 -5.75
C LYS A 255 -15.45 -15.55 -6.30
N PRO A 256 -16.31 -14.99 -7.15
CA PRO A 256 -16.21 -13.60 -7.56
C PRO A 256 -16.17 -12.67 -6.34
N PHE A 257 -15.43 -11.58 -6.43
CA PHE A 257 -15.21 -10.60 -5.36
C PHE A 257 -15.18 -9.18 -5.93
N PRO A 258 -15.34 -8.14 -5.09
CA PRO A 258 -15.49 -6.76 -5.57
C PRO A 258 -14.34 -6.26 -6.44
N THR A 259 -13.11 -6.63 -6.16
CA THR A 259 -11.92 -6.15 -6.89
C THR A 259 -11.40 -7.11 -7.95
N MET A 260 -12.27 -7.94 -8.51
CA MET A 260 -11.89 -8.66 -9.73
C MET A 260 -11.45 -7.67 -10.81
N PRO A 261 -10.38 -7.96 -11.55
CA PRO A 261 -9.99 -7.16 -12.70
C PRO A 261 -11.14 -6.98 -13.68
N ILE A 262 -11.27 -5.78 -14.26
CA ILE A 262 -12.27 -5.54 -15.31
C ILE A 262 -11.84 -6.25 -16.59
N LYS A 263 -10.55 -6.14 -16.93
CA LYS A 263 -9.94 -6.75 -18.11
C LYS A 263 -8.42 -6.65 -18.04
N PHE A 264 -7.76 -7.37 -18.92
CA PHE A 264 -6.37 -7.05 -19.27
C PHE A 264 -6.36 -5.92 -20.33
N TRP A 265 -5.38 -5.05 -20.25
CA TRP A 265 -5.22 -3.98 -21.24
C TRP A 265 -4.90 -4.58 -22.62
N ASN A 266 -5.58 -4.11 -23.65
CA ASN A 266 -5.52 -4.64 -25.02
C ASN A 266 -6.02 -6.10 -25.18
N ASP A 267 -6.69 -6.68 -24.19
CA ASP A 267 -7.41 -7.91 -24.35
C ASP A 267 -8.72 -7.63 -25.13
N LYS A 268 -8.97 -8.44 -26.19
CA LYS A 268 -10.12 -8.24 -27.09
C LYS A 268 -11.37 -8.93 -26.55
#